data_6b31f4bc7f3ba2d67efead1e60138dcb
#
_entry.id   6b31f4bc7f3ba2d67efead1e60138dcb
#
_cell.length_a   1.000
_cell.length_b   1.000
_cell.length_c   1.000
_cell.angle_alpha   90.00
_cell.angle_beta   90.00
_cell.angle_gamma   90.00
#
_symmetry.space_group_name_H-M   'P 1'
#
loop_
_entity.id
_entity.type
_entity.pdbx_description
1 polymer ?
#
loop_
_entity_poly.entity_id
_entity_poly.type
_entity_poly.pdbx_seq_one_letter_code
_entity_poly.pdbx_strand_id
1 'polypeptide(L)'
;AAVGKFLLGMDLAGAILLGAILAPTDPVLASSIQLKDTNDNDELRFGLTSEGGLNDALAFPFVYFGIYGLKDDNWSNWIKSWVGIDLIWAIGSAIIMGFLVAKAIVWFGEKIEKHHPVDDLMGDFVALSTILLTYALTEVVNGYGFLAVFIAGLIMQRNHYDREKPLAQLEFIEQVEKLLEIGTILLLGTILLYQPIANFALQSTIVIILLFFLIRPLGVFISTIGK
;
A
#
# COMPACT_ATOMS: atom_id res chain seq x y z
N ALA A 1 -4.69 -14.41 -10.52
CA ALA A 1 -5.40 -15.66 -10.17
C ALA A 1 -5.59 -16.58 -11.40
N ALA A 2 -6.25 -16.15 -12.50
CA ALA A 2 -6.53 -17.02 -13.66
C ALA A 2 -5.25 -17.65 -14.23
N VAL A 3 -4.21 -16.90 -14.47
CA VAL A 3 -2.91 -17.43 -14.95
C VAL A 3 -2.32 -18.44 -13.97
N GLY A 4 -2.35 -18.18 -12.68
CA GLY A 4 -1.88 -19.14 -11.66
C GLY A 4 -2.63 -20.46 -11.72
N LYS A 5 -3.95 -20.40 -11.84
CA LYS A 5 -4.78 -21.61 -11.91
C LYS A 5 -4.61 -22.41 -13.20
N PHE A 6 -4.72 -21.75 -14.35
CA PHE A 6 -4.80 -22.45 -15.64
C PHE A 6 -3.43 -22.74 -16.27
N LEU A 7 -2.43 -21.89 -16.04
CA LEU A 7 -1.10 -22.06 -16.60
C LEU A 7 -0.13 -22.76 -15.66
N LEU A 8 -0.17 -22.42 -14.37
CA LEU A 8 0.72 -23.04 -13.37
C LEU A 8 0.11 -24.25 -12.67
N GLY A 9 -1.18 -24.56 -12.92
CA GLY A 9 -1.87 -25.67 -12.29
C GLY A 9 -2.04 -25.54 -10.76
N MET A 10 -1.97 -24.30 -10.25
CA MET A 10 -2.14 -24.04 -8.82
C MET A 10 -3.58 -24.29 -8.37
N ASP A 11 -3.78 -24.63 -7.11
CA ASP A 11 -5.09 -24.57 -6.48
C ASP A 11 -5.66 -23.13 -6.52
N LEU A 12 -6.97 -22.99 -6.32
CA LEU A 12 -7.61 -21.69 -6.44
C LEU A 12 -7.11 -20.68 -5.39
N ALA A 13 -6.88 -21.15 -4.16
CA ALA A 13 -6.40 -20.32 -3.07
C ALA A 13 -4.98 -19.79 -3.33
N GLY A 14 -4.06 -20.67 -3.75
CA GLY A 14 -2.71 -20.28 -4.15
C GLY A 14 -2.68 -19.36 -5.35
N ALA A 15 -3.56 -19.60 -6.34
CA ALA A 15 -3.68 -18.72 -7.50
C ALA A 15 -4.22 -17.31 -7.16
N ILE A 16 -5.14 -17.22 -6.18
CA ILE A 16 -5.61 -15.92 -5.66
C ILE A 16 -4.52 -15.24 -4.86
N LEU A 17 -3.80 -15.96 -4.00
CA LEU A 17 -2.67 -15.44 -3.24
C LEU A 17 -1.59 -14.87 -4.15
N LEU A 18 -1.18 -15.62 -5.17
CA LEU A 18 -0.22 -15.14 -6.18
C LEU A 18 -0.73 -13.88 -6.87
N GLY A 19 -2.00 -13.85 -7.24
CA GLY A 19 -2.62 -12.68 -7.86
C GLY A 19 -2.65 -11.46 -6.93
N ALA A 20 -2.93 -11.65 -5.65
CA ALA A 20 -2.96 -10.59 -4.66
C ALA A 20 -1.56 -10.00 -4.39
N ILE A 21 -0.54 -10.85 -4.30
CA ILE A 21 0.86 -10.42 -4.10
C ILE A 21 1.41 -9.66 -5.32
N LEU A 22 1.02 -10.07 -6.54
CA LEU A 22 1.50 -9.45 -7.78
C LEU A 22 0.64 -8.26 -8.26
N ALA A 23 -0.50 -8.00 -7.63
CA ALA A 23 -1.39 -6.91 -8.01
C ALA A 23 -0.82 -5.52 -7.70
N PRO A 24 -0.24 -5.28 -6.50
CA PRO A 24 0.29 -3.98 -6.15
C PRO A 24 1.40 -3.50 -7.09
N THR A 25 1.47 -2.18 -7.28
CA THR A 25 2.51 -1.50 -8.03
C THR A 25 3.33 -0.68 -7.06
N ASP A 26 4.66 -0.73 -7.16
CA ASP A 26 5.55 0.03 -6.31
C ASP A 26 5.42 1.54 -6.59
N PRO A 27 4.93 2.34 -5.64
CA PRO A 27 4.79 3.78 -5.80
C PRO A 27 6.14 4.51 -5.90
N VAL A 28 7.21 3.94 -5.36
CA VAL A 28 8.56 4.55 -5.40
C VAL A 28 9.05 4.65 -6.83
N LEU A 29 8.90 3.60 -7.64
CA LEU A 29 9.27 3.62 -9.05
C LEU A 29 8.42 4.61 -9.86
N ALA A 30 7.20 4.87 -9.43
CA ALA A 30 6.29 5.82 -10.05
C ALA A 30 6.44 7.26 -9.49
N SER A 31 7.22 7.48 -8.44
CA SER A 31 7.31 8.77 -7.72
C SER A 31 7.70 9.95 -8.60
N SER A 32 8.49 9.72 -9.65
CA SER A 32 8.86 10.76 -10.63
C SER A 32 7.69 11.22 -11.52
N ILE A 33 6.65 10.40 -11.63
CA ILE A 33 5.50 10.62 -12.51
C ILE A 33 4.25 11.00 -11.69
N GLN A 34 4.23 10.73 -10.38
CA GLN A 34 3.13 11.05 -9.47
C GLN A 34 2.96 12.57 -9.27
N LEU A 35 1.79 12.94 -8.77
CA LEU A 35 1.50 14.33 -8.40
C LEU A 35 2.48 14.81 -7.32
N LYS A 36 3.23 15.86 -7.64
CA LYS A 36 4.11 16.57 -6.68
C LYS A 36 3.55 17.93 -6.27
N ASP A 37 2.65 18.49 -7.07
CA ASP A 37 2.05 19.81 -6.83
C ASP A 37 0.54 19.66 -6.71
N THR A 38 -0.06 20.37 -5.74
CA THR A 38 -1.50 20.43 -5.52
C THR A 38 -2.26 21.13 -6.66
N ASN A 39 -1.57 21.91 -7.49
CA ASN A 39 -2.14 22.56 -8.66
C ASN A 39 -2.02 21.75 -9.96
N ASP A 40 -1.41 20.58 -9.90
CA ASP A 40 -1.31 19.69 -11.05
C ASP A 40 -2.65 18.98 -11.26
N ASN A 41 -3.34 19.31 -12.35
CA ASN A 41 -4.63 18.76 -12.72
C ASN A 41 -4.52 17.60 -13.73
N ASP A 42 -3.36 16.96 -13.84
CA ASP A 42 -3.17 15.81 -14.73
C ASP A 42 -3.91 14.59 -14.18
N GLU A 43 -4.97 14.18 -14.86
CA GLU A 43 -5.80 13.04 -14.47
C GLU A 43 -5.02 11.72 -14.43
N LEU A 44 -4.01 11.56 -15.30
CA LEU A 44 -3.17 10.36 -15.33
C LEU A 44 -2.31 10.28 -14.07
N ARG A 45 -1.69 11.39 -13.69
CA ARG A 45 -0.87 11.46 -12.47
C ARG A 45 -1.71 11.25 -11.22
N PHE A 46 -2.90 11.85 -11.18
CA PHE A 46 -3.85 11.60 -10.09
C PHE A 46 -4.24 10.12 -9.99
N GLY A 47 -4.52 9.49 -11.13
CA GLY A 47 -4.82 8.06 -11.20
C GLY A 47 -3.69 7.19 -10.68
N LEU A 48 -2.45 7.46 -11.10
CA LEU A 48 -1.26 6.73 -10.66
C LEU A 48 -0.97 6.91 -9.16
N THR A 49 -1.13 8.12 -8.65
CA THR A 49 -0.95 8.40 -7.21
C THR A 49 -2.00 7.68 -6.37
N SER A 50 -3.25 7.70 -6.83
CA SER A 50 -4.36 7.00 -6.15
C SER A 50 -4.20 5.48 -6.22
N GLU A 51 -3.75 4.95 -7.37
CA GLU A 51 -3.47 3.53 -7.54
C GLU A 51 -2.37 3.09 -6.56
N GLY A 52 -1.23 3.79 -6.53
CA GLY A 52 -0.12 3.43 -5.65
C GLY A 52 -0.49 3.43 -4.16
N GLY A 53 -1.41 4.32 -3.73
CA GLY A 53 -1.84 4.36 -2.32
C GLY A 53 -2.90 3.32 -1.94
N LEU A 54 -3.76 2.93 -2.89
CA LEU A 54 -4.91 2.07 -2.61
C LEU A 54 -4.67 0.59 -2.93
N ASN A 55 -3.86 0.28 -3.95
CA ASN A 55 -3.70 -1.09 -4.42
C ASN A 55 -3.07 -2.00 -3.37
N ASP A 56 -2.07 -1.51 -2.62
CA ASP A 56 -1.43 -2.25 -1.54
C ASP A 56 -2.46 -2.58 -0.45
N ALA A 57 -3.18 -1.58 0.02
CA ALA A 57 -4.18 -1.75 1.07
C ALA A 57 -5.31 -2.70 0.66
N LEU A 58 -5.77 -2.62 -0.58
CA LEU A 58 -6.84 -3.47 -1.11
C LEU A 58 -6.38 -4.89 -1.46
N ALA A 59 -5.07 -5.13 -1.61
CA ALA A 59 -4.54 -6.48 -1.81
C ALA A 59 -4.61 -7.34 -0.54
N PHE A 60 -4.50 -6.75 0.65
CA PHE A 60 -4.45 -7.49 1.92
C PHE A 60 -5.61 -8.46 2.15
N PRO A 61 -6.89 -8.08 1.96
CA PRO A 61 -8.00 -9.02 2.10
C PRO A 61 -7.84 -10.26 1.23
N PHE A 62 -7.36 -10.10 0.01
CA PHE A 62 -7.16 -11.22 -0.92
C PHE A 62 -5.92 -12.06 -0.58
N VAL A 63 -4.90 -11.48 0.03
CA VAL A 63 -3.77 -12.22 0.59
C VAL A 63 -4.25 -13.13 1.71
N TYR A 64 -5.04 -12.61 2.67
CA TYR A 64 -5.62 -13.41 3.75
C TYR A 64 -6.59 -14.47 3.22
N PHE A 65 -7.40 -14.13 2.21
CA PHE A 65 -8.25 -15.11 1.54
C PHE A 65 -7.45 -16.31 1.02
N GLY A 66 -6.34 -16.03 0.30
CA GLY A 66 -5.47 -17.08 -0.22
C GLY A 66 -4.81 -17.90 0.90
N ILE A 67 -4.35 -17.25 1.98
CA ILE A 67 -3.75 -17.91 3.13
C ILE A 67 -4.75 -18.85 3.84
N TYR A 68 -5.98 -18.39 4.05
CA TYR A 68 -7.01 -19.20 4.70
C TYR A 68 -7.39 -20.40 3.83
N GLY A 69 -7.57 -20.18 2.53
CA GLY A 69 -7.88 -21.25 1.60
C GLY A 69 -6.78 -22.30 1.41
N LEU A 70 -5.49 -21.90 1.60
CA LEU A 70 -4.38 -22.85 1.62
C LEU A 70 -4.27 -23.63 2.94
N LYS A 71 -4.84 -23.12 4.04
CA LYS A 71 -4.85 -23.80 5.35
C LYS A 71 -6.02 -24.76 5.50
N ASP A 72 -7.16 -24.44 4.93
CA ASP A 72 -8.39 -25.22 5.04
C ASP A 72 -9.17 -25.13 3.73
N ASP A 73 -9.29 -26.27 3.03
CA ASP A 73 -10.03 -26.39 1.77
C ASP A 73 -11.55 -26.18 1.94
N ASN A 74 -12.06 -26.29 3.17
CA ASN A 74 -13.48 -26.10 3.45
C ASN A 74 -13.80 -24.61 3.71
N TRP A 75 -14.19 -23.92 2.68
CA TRP A 75 -14.51 -22.49 2.69
C TRP A 75 -15.55 -22.08 3.72
N SER A 76 -16.51 -22.94 4.04
CA SER A 76 -17.55 -22.63 5.02
C SER A 76 -17.00 -22.40 6.43
N ASN A 77 -15.81 -22.90 6.74
CA ASN A 77 -15.22 -22.78 8.06
C ASN A 77 -14.67 -21.36 8.33
N TRP A 78 -14.15 -20.69 7.32
CA TRP A 78 -13.42 -19.44 7.49
C TRP A 78 -13.99 -18.24 6.69
N ILE A 79 -14.83 -18.46 5.67
CA ILE A 79 -15.32 -17.36 4.81
C ILE A 79 -16.08 -16.27 5.59
N LYS A 80 -16.85 -16.66 6.62
CA LYS A 80 -17.57 -15.67 7.45
C LYS A 80 -16.62 -14.84 8.28
N SER A 81 -15.56 -15.45 8.80
CA SER A 81 -14.50 -14.75 9.54
C SER A 81 -13.73 -13.79 8.63
N TRP A 82 -13.38 -14.24 7.43
CA TRP A 82 -12.72 -13.41 6.43
C TRP A 82 -13.57 -12.20 6.03
N VAL A 83 -14.86 -12.38 5.73
CA VAL A 83 -15.76 -11.28 5.41
C VAL A 83 -15.92 -10.31 6.59
N GLY A 84 -16.12 -10.84 7.80
CA GLY A 84 -16.36 -10.03 8.99
C GLY A 84 -15.11 -9.30 9.49
N ILE A 85 -13.98 -9.99 9.55
CA ILE A 85 -12.75 -9.45 10.15
C ILE A 85 -11.87 -8.80 9.07
N ASP A 86 -11.46 -9.57 8.05
CA ASP A 86 -10.46 -9.08 7.10
C ASP A 86 -11.03 -8.09 6.07
N LEU A 87 -12.31 -8.21 5.71
CA LEU A 87 -12.91 -7.31 4.73
C LEU A 87 -13.62 -6.13 5.38
N ILE A 88 -14.53 -6.35 6.35
CA ILE A 88 -15.34 -5.28 6.92
C ILE A 88 -14.62 -4.58 8.07
N TRP A 89 -14.20 -5.34 9.09
CA TRP A 89 -13.59 -4.75 10.29
C TRP A 89 -12.23 -4.13 10.00
N ALA A 90 -11.33 -4.83 9.33
CA ALA A 90 -9.97 -4.35 9.09
C ALA A 90 -9.95 -3.10 8.20
N ILE A 91 -10.80 -3.03 7.17
CA ILE A 91 -10.94 -1.83 6.33
C ILE A 91 -11.62 -0.70 7.11
N GLY A 92 -12.73 -0.99 7.80
CA GLY A 92 -13.48 0.01 8.56
C GLY A 92 -12.65 0.63 9.69
N SER A 93 -11.96 -0.21 10.47
CA SER A 93 -11.07 0.26 11.55
C SER A 93 -9.89 1.06 11.01
N ALA A 94 -9.32 0.68 9.88
CA ALA A 94 -8.23 1.43 9.23
C ALA A 94 -8.68 2.85 8.84
N ILE A 95 -9.86 2.99 8.24
CA ILE A 95 -10.41 4.31 7.88
C ILE A 95 -10.64 5.16 9.14
N ILE A 96 -11.25 4.59 10.18
CA ILE A 96 -11.53 5.30 11.43
C ILE A 96 -10.22 5.70 12.13
N MET A 97 -9.27 4.78 12.28
CA MET A 97 -8.00 5.04 12.95
C MET A 97 -7.15 6.07 12.20
N GLY A 98 -7.06 5.96 10.86
CA GLY A 98 -6.37 6.94 10.04
C GLY A 98 -6.95 8.34 10.21
N PHE A 99 -8.30 8.45 10.22
CA PHE A 99 -8.99 9.72 10.46
C PHE A 99 -8.71 10.26 11.86
N LEU A 100 -8.86 9.45 12.90
CA LEU A 100 -8.72 9.89 14.30
C LEU A 100 -7.29 10.32 14.60
N VAL A 101 -6.29 9.52 14.21
CA VAL A 101 -4.89 9.82 14.48
C VAL A 101 -4.46 11.08 13.72
N ALA A 102 -4.82 11.22 12.44
CA ALA A 102 -4.50 12.42 11.67
C ALA A 102 -5.11 13.68 12.31
N LYS A 103 -6.40 13.64 12.68
CA LYS A 103 -7.08 14.77 13.35
C LYS A 103 -6.44 15.10 14.69
N ALA A 104 -6.06 14.10 15.48
CA ALA A 104 -5.39 14.31 16.77
C ALA A 104 -4.03 15.02 16.56
N ILE A 105 -3.22 14.53 15.62
CA ILE A 105 -1.90 15.11 15.33
C ILE A 105 -2.00 16.54 14.80
N VAL A 106 -2.92 16.80 13.88
CA VAL A 106 -3.16 18.16 13.38
C VAL A 106 -3.57 19.08 14.51
N TRP A 107 -4.52 18.66 15.35
CA TRP A 107 -4.98 19.44 16.50
C TRP A 107 -3.86 19.74 17.52
N PHE A 108 -3.04 18.73 17.84
CA PHE A 108 -1.88 18.92 18.73
C PHE A 108 -0.83 19.82 18.11
N GLY A 109 -0.54 19.65 16.80
CA GLY A 109 0.41 20.47 16.05
C GLY A 109 0.02 21.94 16.06
N GLU A 110 -1.22 22.27 15.75
CA GLU A 110 -1.73 23.66 15.79
C GLU A 110 -1.65 24.28 17.19
N LYS A 111 -1.89 23.46 18.23
CA LYS A 111 -1.80 23.95 19.61
C LYS A 111 -0.37 24.23 20.06
N ILE A 112 0.59 23.42 19.64
CA ILE A 112 2.01 23.59 19.97
C ILE A 112 2.58 24.78 19.20
N GLU A 113 2.30 24.88 17.92
CA GLU A 113 2.85 25.92 17.04
C GLU A 113 2.39 27.33 17.43
N LYS A 114 1.19 27.47 18.01
CA LYS A 114 0.74 28.77 18.58
C LYS A 114 1.61 29.27 19.72
N HIS A 115 2.36 28.39 20.40
CA HIS A 115 3.18 28.77 21.55
C HIS A 115 4.68 28.69 21.29
N HIS A 116 5.11 27.87 20.33
CA HIS A 116 6.50 27.69 19.96
C HIS A 116 6.63 27.51 18.45
N PRO A 117 7.47 28.31 17.75
CA PRO A 117 7.76 28.07 16.35
C PRO A 117 8.43 26.69 16.23
N VAL A 118 7.87 25.84 15.40
CA VAL A 118 8.39 24.48 15.14
C VAL A 118 9.46 24.58 14.07
N ASP A 119 10.65 24.07 14.36
CA ASP A 119 11.77 23.99 13.42
C ASP A 119 11.46 22.96 12.31
N ASP A 120 11.98 23.17 11.10
CA ASP A 120 11.73 22.29 9.95
C ASP A 120 12.12 20.83 10.26
N LEU A 121 13.24 20.60 10.96
CA LEU A 121 13.68 19.28 11.40
C LEU A 121 12.65 18.57 12.31
N MET A 122 11.97 19.32 13.16
CA MET A 122 10.92 18.77 14.04
C MET A 122 9.68 18.37 13.25
N GLY A 123 9.37 19.08 12.16
CA GLY A 123 8.31 18.74 11.22
C GLY A 123 8.51 17.36 10.57
N ASP A 124 9.74 17.04 10.17
CA ASP A 124 10.11 15.76 9.54
C ASP A 124 9.90 14.58 10.51
N PHE A 125 10.30 14.75 11.77
CA PHE A 125 10.06 13.75 12.81
C PHE A 125 8.59 13.59 13.16
N VAL A 126 7.80 14.66 13.11
CA VAL A 126 6.34 14.58 13.30
C VAL A 126 5.69 13.77 12.19
N ALA A 127 6.10 13.99 10.94
CA ALA A 127 5.58 13.23 9.80
C ALA A 127 5.91 11.72 9.93
N LEU A 128 7.18 11.38 10.21
CA LEU A 128 7.59 9.99 10.42
C LEU A 128 6.87 9.36 11.62
N SER A 129 6.77 10.08 12.74
CA SER A 129 6.06 9.61 13.93
C SER A 129 4.57 9.39 13.65
N THR A 130 3.96 10.22 12.81
CA THR A 130 2.56 10.06 12.38
C THR A 130 2.36 8.74 11.63
N ILE A 131 3.24 8.45 10.68
CA ILE A 131 3.20 7.20 9.91
C ILE A 131 3.29 6.01 10.86
N LEU A 132 4.33 5.96 11.70
CA LEU A 132 4.58 4.85 12.61
C LEU A 132 3.45 4.67 13.64
N LEU A 133 2.98 5.78 14.23
CA LEU A 133 1.91 5.74 15.23
C LEU A 133 0.58 5.30 14.62
N THR A 134 0.22 5.84 13.46
CA THR A 134 -1.01 5.46 12.75
C THR A 134 -0.99 3.98 12.39
N TYR A 135 0.12 3.51 11.83
CA TYR A 135 0.30 2.10 11.49
C TYR A 135 0.16 1.22 12.74
N ALA A 136 0.97 1.48 13.77
CA ALA A 136 1.01 0.65 14.97
C ALA A 136 -0.35 0.61 15.71
N LEU A 137 -1.01 1.75 15.90
CA LEU A 137 -2.31 1.79 16.58
C LEU A 137 -3.39 1.05 15.78
N THR A 138 -3.33 1.09 14.46
CA THR A 138 -4.28 0.39 13.60
C THR A 138 -4.07 -1.12 13.65
N GLU A 139 -2.82 -1.59 13.65
CA GLU A 139 -2.50 -3.02 13.79
C GLU A 139 -2.95 -3.58 15.15
N VAL A 140 -2.84 -2.81 16.24
CA VAL A 140 -3.32 -3.22 17.58
C VAL A 140 -4.81 -3.55 17.57
N VAL A 141 -5.61 -2.87 16.77
CA VAL A 141 -7.06 -3.13 16.62
C VAL A 141 -7.40 -4.11 15.50
N ASN A 142 -6.39 -4.79 14.93
CA ASN A 142 -6.53 -5.68 13.77
C ASN A 142 -7.10 -4.98 12.52
N GLY A 143 -6.68 -3.73 12.29
CA GLY A 143 -6.97 -2.99 11.08
C GLY A 143 -5.78 -3.00 10.12
N TYR A 144 -5.99 -2.60 8.87
CA TYR A 144 -4.91 -2.48 7.89
C TYR A 144 -4.14 -1.18 8.07
N GLY A 145 -2.94 -1.26 8.69
CA GLY A 145 -2.09 -0.11 8.99
C GLY A 145 -1.73 0.71 7.75
N PHE A 146 -1.45 0.08 6.61
CA PHE A 146 -1.20 0.78 5.34
C PHE A 146 -2.36 1.66 4.90
N LEU A 147 -3.59 1.14 4.93
CA LEU A 147 -4.78 1.91 4.58
C LEU A 147 -4.97 3.09 5.54
N ALA A 148 -4.75 2.88 6.83
CA ALA A 148 -4.87 3.93 7.83
C ALA A 148 -3.85 5.06 7.61
N VAL A 149 -2.60 4.72 7.29
CA VAL A 149 -1.55 5.71 6.96
C VAL A 149 -1.92 6.49 5.71
N PHE A 150 -2.43 5.83 4.66
CA PHE A 150 -2.90 6.50 3.46
C PHE A 150 -4.04 7.49 3.75
N ILE A 151 -5.04 7.08 4.53
CA ILE A 151 -6.15 7.98 4.96
C ILE A 151 -5.62 9.14 5.79
N ALA A 152 -4.68 8.89 6.71
CA ALA A 152 -4.05 9.94 7.51
C ALA A 152 -3.33 10.96 6.63
N GLY A 153 -2.57 10.50 5.62
CA GLY A 153 -1.90 11.35 4.64
C GLY A 153 -2.86 12.26 3.89
N LEU A 154 -3.99 11.70 3.39
CA LEU A 154 -5.02 12.48 2.71
C LEU A 154 -5.63 13.58 3.59
N ILE A 155 -5.84 13.30 4.88
CA ILE A 155 -6.40 14.28 5.81
C ILE A 155 -5.37 15.36 6.14
N MET A 156 -4.13 14.98 6.35
CA MET A 156 -3.04 15.93 6.63
C MET A 156 -2.80 16.85 5.43
N GLN A 157 -2.78 16.32 4.21
CA GLN A 157 -2.65 17.09 2.98
C GLN A 157 -3.72 18.19 2.89
N ARG A 158 -4.97 17.87 3.19
CA ARG A 158 -6.08 18.85 3.16
C ARG A 158 -5.93 19.98 4.19
N ASN A 159 -5.35 19.69 5.35
CA ASN A 159 -5.21 20.67 6.44
C ASN A 159 -3.93 21.53 6.30
N HIS A 160 -2.95 21.11 5.50
CA HIS A 160 -1.71 21.85 5.28
C HIS A 160 -1.72 22.74 4.03
N TYR A 161 -2.87 22.87 3.37
CA TYR A 161 -3.02 23.64 2.12
C TYR A 161 -2.59 25.13 2.25
N ASP A 162 -2.58 25.69 3.47
CA ASP A 162 -2.20 27.10 3.73
C ASP A 162 -0.73 27.31 4.13
N ARG A 163 0.13 26.28 4.11
CA ARG A 163 1.53 26.40 4.58
C ARG A 163 2.51 26.30 3.42
N GLU A 164 3.36 27.31 3.28
CA GLU A 164 4.41 27.42 2.25
C GLU A 164 5.55 26.36 2.34
N LYS A 165 5.51 25.39 3.28
CA LYS A 165 6.63 24.48 3.59
C LYS A 165 6.36 22.98 3.53
N PRO A 166 5.58 22.42 2.60
CA PRO A 166 5.39 20.96 2.53
C PRO A 166 6.57 20.19 1.93
N LEU A 167 7.40 20.84 1.11
CA LEU A 167 8.40 20.15 0.28
C LEU A 167 9.59 19.58 1.06
N ALA A 168 10.08 20.26 2.10
CA ALA A 168 11.23 19.80 2.87
C ALA A 168 10.90 18.50 3.66
N GLN A 169 9.71 18.42 4.23
CA GLN A 169 9.24 17.22 4.97
C GLN A 169 9.11 15.99 4.07
N LEU A 170 8.70 16.18 2.82
CA LEU A 170 8.62 15.10 1.85
C LEU A 170 10.00 14.57 1.47
N GLU A 171 11.01 15.43 1.32
CA GLU A 171 12.36 15.02 0.96
C GLU A 171 13.00 14.09 2.01
N PHE A 172 12.81 14.37 3.30
CA PHE A 172 13.33 13.52 4.37
C PHE A 172 12.66 12.12 4.34
N ILE A 173 11.34 12.08 4.21
CA ILE A 173 10.60 10.82 4.14
C ILE A 173 10.99 10.01 2.90
N GLU A 174 11.15 10.65 1.74
CA GLU A 174 11.66 9.99 0.53
C GLU A 174 13.05 9.39 0.72
N GLN A 175 13.94 10.03 1.48
CA GLN A 175 15.26 9.49 1.78
C GLN A 175 15.19 8.25 2.70
N VAL A 176 14.35 8.30 3.73
CA VAL A 176 14.10 7.14 4.62
C VAL A 176 13.49 5.98 3.84
N GLU A 177 12.52 6.26 2.97
CA GLU A 177 11.88 5.28 2.10
C GLU A 177 12.90 4.57 1.21
N LYS A 178 13.75 5.32 0.49
CA LYS A 178 14.82 4.75 -0.36
C LYS A 178 15.82 3.89 0.43
N LEU A 179 16.16 4.31 1.65
CA LEU A 179 17.04 3.52 2.51
C LEU A 179 16.40 2.18 2.90
N LEU A 180 15.12 2.20 3.28
CA LEU A 180 14.37 0.99 3.64
C LEU A 180 14.14 0.09 2.43
N GLU A 181 13.88 0.66 1.26
CA GLU A 181 13.75 -0.08 -0.01
C GLU A 181 15.03 -0.86 -0.33
N ILE A 182 16.20 -0.18 -0.32
CA ILE A 182 17.48 -0.84 -0.55
C ILE A 182 17.71 -1.96 0.48
N GLY A 183 17.43 -1.71 1.76
CA GLY A 183 17.53 -2.72 2.82
C GLY A 183 16.64 -3.93 2.55
N THR A 184 15.40 -3.69 2.14
CA THR A 184 14.43 -4.76 1.81
C THR A 184 14.87 -5.56 0.59
N ILE A 185 15.35 -4.92 -0.47
CA ILE A 185 15.88 -5.60 -1.66
C ILE A 185 17.07 -6.50 -1.31
N LEU A 186 17.99 -6.01 -0.48
CA LEU A 186 19.14 -6.80 -0.02
C LEU A 186 18.70 -8.02 0.81
N LEU A 187 17.73 -7.84 1.72
CA LEU A 187 17.16 -8.95 2.51
C LEU A 187 16.48 -9.98 1.61
N LEU A 188 15.64 -9.55 0.68
CA LEU A 188 14.99 -10.44 -0.30
C LEU A 188 16.02 -11.17 -1.16
N GLY A 189 17.08 -10.48 -1.61
CA GLY A 189 18.17 -11.09 -2.36
C GLY A 189 18.85 -12.22 -1.58
N THR A 190 19.08 -12.07 -0.28
CA THR A 190 19.65 -13.13 0.55
C THR A 190 18.73 -14.33 0.70
N ILE A 191 17.42 -14.11 0.84
CA ILE A 191 16.44 -15.20 0.92
C ILE A 191 16.38 -16.00 -0.40
N LEU A 192 16.44 -15.32 -1.53
CA LEU A 192 16.41 -15.95 -2.85
C LEU A 192 17.62 -16.86 -3.10
N LEU A 193 18.80 -16.58 -2.53
CA LEU A 193 19.99 -17.43 -2.65
C LEU A 193 19.79 -18.84 -2.08
N TYR A 194 18.90 -19.01 -1.12
CA TYR A 194 18.62 -20.29 -0.46
C TYR A 194 17.47 -21.08 -1.07
N GLN A 195 16.78 -20.54 -2.10
CA GLN A 195 15.64 -21.18 -2.71
C GLN A 195 15.99 -21.82 -4.07
N PRO A 196 15.48 -23.03 -4.40
CA PRO A 196 15.72 -23.68 -5.67
C PRO A 196 14.88 -23.04 -6.80
N ILE A 197 15.22 -21.82 -7.19
CA ILE A 197 14.48 -21.05 -8.20
C ILE A 197 14.57 -21.71 -9.58
N ALA A 198 15.64 -22.43 -9.87
CA ALA A 198 15.90 -23.03 -11.17
C ALA A 198 14.79 -23.99 -11.66
N ASN A 199 14.10 -24.65 -10.74
CA ASN A 199 13.03 -25.61 -11.07
C ASN A 199 11.78 -24.95 -11.65
N PHE A 200 11.58 -23.65 -11.45
CA PHE A 200 10.39 -22.90 -11.87
C PHE A 200 10.73 -21.78 -12.88
N ALA A 201 11.96 -21.73 -13.38
CA ALA A 201 12.45 -20.61 -14.19
C ALA A 201 11.57 -20.35 -15.44
N LEU A 202 11.19 -21.39 -16.18
CA LEU A 202 10.38 -21.25 -17.39
C LEU A 202 8.97 -20.73 -17.06
N GLN A 203 8.31 -21.33 -16.06
CA GLN A 203 6.96 -20.96 -15.66
C GLN A 203 6.92 -19.53 -15.12
N SER A 204 7.89 -19.15 -14.27
CA SER A 204 8.04 -17.80 -13.75
C SER A 204 8.26 -16.77 -14.87
N THR A 205 9.11 -17.09 -15.86
CA THR A 205 9.34 -16.22 -17.01
C THR A 205 8.08 -15.98 -17.81
N ILE A 206 7.28 -17.03 -18.08
CA ILE A 206 6.01 -16.89 -18.80
C ILE A 206 5.04 -16.01 -18.01
N VAL A 207 4.94 -16.21 -16.70
CA VAL A 207 4.06 -15.38 -15.83
C VAL A 207 4.49 -13.93 -15.85
N ILE A 208 5.79 -13.64 -15.77
CA ILE A 208 6.33 -12.28 -15.82
C ILE A 208 5.98 -11.61 -17.15
N ILE A 209 6.20 -12.30 -18.28
CA ILE A 209 5.87 -11.77 -19.61
C ILE A 209 4.36 -11.49 -19.70
N LEU A 210 3.52 -12.43 -19.29
CA LEU A 210 2.07 -12.24 -19.33
C LEU A 210 1.62 -11.10 -18.38
N LEU A 211 2.24 -10.97 -17.22
CA LEU A 211 1.91 -9.90 -16.27
C LEU A 211 2.18 -8.52 -16.88
N PHE A 212 3.38 -8.30 -17.42
CA PHE A 212 3.78 -6.98 -17.92
C PHE A 212 3.17 -6.63 -19.28
N PHE A 213 3.06 -7.59 -20.20
CA PHE A 213 2.64 -7.29 -21.57
C PHE A 213 1.16 -7.53 -21.83
N LEU A 214 0.46 -8.28 -20.98
CA LEU A 214 -0.95 -8.58 -21.19
C LEU A 214 -1.83 -8.13 -20.02
N ILE A 215 -1.54 -8.59 -18.79
CA ILE A 215 -2.46 -8.40 -17.64
C ILE A 215 -2.50 -6.93 -17.21
N ARG A 216 -1.35 -6.27 -17.04
CA ARG A 216 -1.29 -4.86 -16.64
C ARG A 216 -1.87 -3.92 -17.71
N PRO A 217 -1.50 -4.00 -19.00
CA PRO A 217 -2.14 -3.18 -20.03
C PRO A 217 -3.65 -3.41 -20.15
N LEU A 218 -4.11 -4.66 -20.07
CA LEU A 218 -5.55 -4.95 -20.07
C LEU A 218 -6.26 -4.37 -18.85
N GLY A 219 -5.64 -4.44 -17.67
CA GLY A 219 -6.17 -3.84 -16.45
C GLY A 219 -6.38 -2.33 -16.58
N VAL A 220 -5.36 -1.63 -17.08
CA VAL A 220 -5.44 -0.18 -17.38
C VAL A 220 -6.51 0.10 -18.42
N PHE A 221 -6.53 -0.64 -19.52
CA PHE A 221 -7.51 -0.47 -20.58
C PHE A 221 -8.95 -0.63 -20.06
N ILE A 222 -9.22 -1.69 -19.28
CA ILE A 222 -10.55 -1.93 -18.72
C ILE A 222 -10.95 -0.83 -17.73
N SER A 223 -10.01 -0.35 -16.90
CA SER A 223 -10.29 0.71 -15.91
C SER A 223 -10.56 2.07 -16.54
N THR A 224 -10.09 2.29 -17.76
CA THR A 224 -10.28 3.56 -18.52
C THR A 224 -11.43 3.51 -19.51
N ILE A 225 -12.11 2.37 -19.68
CA ILE A 225 -13.31 2.28 -20.53
C ILE A 225 -14.42 3.15 -19.94
N GLY A 226 -14.79 4.19 -20.66
CA GLY A 226 -15.88 5.09 -20.27
C GLY A 226 -15.47 6.46 -19.72
N LYS A 227 -14.16 6.75 -19.77
CA LYS A 227 -13.62 8.12 -19.54
C LYS A 227 -13.35 8.84 -20.84
#